data_1f5d8eb37386dfad55c35b32e193a6f5
#
_entry.id   1f5d8eb37386dfad55c35b32e193a6f5
#
_cell.length_a   1.000
_cell.length_b   1.000
_cell.length_c   1.000
_cell.angle_alpha   90.00
_cell.angle_beta   90.00
_cell.angle_gamma   90.00
#
_symmetry.space_group_name_H-M   'P 1'
#
loop_
_entity.id
_entity.type
_entity.pdbx_description
1 polymer ?
#
loop_
_entity_poly.entity_id
_entity_poly.type
_entity_poly.pdbx_seq_one_letter_code
_entity_poly.pdbx_strand_id
1 'polypeptide(L)'
;MADAVTSQTLSDGDRTAVMKFTNISDGTGESSVKKVDVDTLTDNSHTGAECARVHITQVWYAISGMRVDLEWNASSNVKALILGAGVALEPTNGHFDFRSFGGIKNNAGSGIDGDVALTTLHHTSNDAYTIILELKKTY
;
A
#
# COMPACT_ATOMS: atom_id res chain seq x y z
N MET A 1 -2.25 23.40 -1.38
CA MET A 1 -3.08 22.37 -1.98
C MET A 1 -2.50 21.01 -1.74
N ALA A 2 -3.31 19.99 -1.77
CA ALA A 2 -2.85 18.62 -1.56
C ALA A 2 -3.19 17.79 -2.78
N ASP A 3 -2.49 16.66 -2.94
CA ASP A 3 -2.81 15.69 -3.99
C ASP A 3 -4.27 15.23 -3.89
N ALA A 4 -4.88 14.95 -5.04
CA ALA A 4 -6.23 14.36 -5.08
C ALA A 4 -6.12 12.86 -4.87
N VAL A 5 -6.40 12.40 -3.65
CA VAL A 5 -6.24 11.00 -3.27
C VAL A 5 -7.59 10.35 -2.99
N THR A 6 -7.71 9.07 -3.34
CA THR A 6 -8.86 8.26 -2.97
C THR A 6 -8.40 6.91 -2.45
N SER A 7 -9.20 6.33 -1.57
CA SER A 7 -9.02 4.97 -1.07
C SER A 7 -10.36 4.25 -1.11
N GLN A 8 -10.33 2.98 -1.48
CA GLN A 8 -11.53 2.16 -1.55
C GLN A 8 -11.22 0.73 -1.12
N THR A 9 -12.02 0.21 -0.21
CA THR A 9 -11.95 -1.21 0.15
C THR A 9 -12.83 -1.99 -0.83
N LEU A 10 -12.23 -2.83 -1.64
CA LEU A 10 -12.95 -3.62 -2.64
C LEU A 10 -13.50 -4.92 -2.06
N SER A 11 -12.79 -5.50 -1.10
CA SER A 11 -13.18 -6.74 -0.44
C SER A 11 -12.50 -6.79 0.92
N ASP A 12 -13.21 -7.28 1.93
CA ASP A 12 -12.67 -7.40 3.28
C ASP A 12 -13.34 -8.59 3.98
N GLY A 13 -12.70 -9.75 3.86
CA GLY A 13 -13.15 -11.00 4.46
C GLY A 13 -12.29 -11.42 5.65
N ASP A 14 -12.51 -12.65 6.14
CA ASP A 14 -11.80 -13.16 7.32
C ASP A 14 -10.30 -13.35 7.07
N ARG A 15 -9.89 -13.61 5.83
CA ARG A 15 -8.50 -13.95 5.51
C ARG A 15 -7.81 -12.91 4.66
N THR A 16 -8.55 -12.29 3.76
CA THR A 16 -7.98 -11.38 2.77
C THR A 16 -8.77 -10.08 2.71
N ALA A 17 -8.05 -9.02 2.36
CA ALA A 17 -8.64 -7.74 2.02
C ALA A 17 -8.05 -7.27 0.69
N VAL A 18 -8.84 -6.60 -0.12
CA VAL A 18 -8.37 -5.99 -1.36
C VAL A 18 -8.72 -4.51 -1.29
N MET A 19 -7.74 -3.66 -1.46
CA MET A 19 -7.89 -2.21 -1.37
C MET A 19 -7.29 -1.53 -2.59
N LYS A 20 -7.95 -0.46 -3.03
CA LYS A 20 -7.50 0.36 -4.16
C LYS A 20 -7.19 1.77 -3.69
N PHE A 21 -6.07 2.30 -4.17
CA PHE A 21 -5.62 3.66 -3.89
C PHE A 21 -5.31 4.39 -5.18
N THR A 22 -5.76 5.64 -5.28
CA THR A 22 -5.45 6.50 -6.42
C THR A 22 -4.92 7.84 -5.94
N ASN A 23 -4.12 8.49 -6.79
CA ASN A 23 -3.57 9.81 -6.52
C ASN A 23 -3.36 10.54 -7.83
N ILE A 24 -3.75 11.80 -7.88
CA ILE A 24 -3.34 12.73 -8.91
C ILE A 24 -2.55 13.83 -8.21
N SER A 25 -1.27 13.91 -8.50
CA SER A 25 -0.36 14.84 -7.82
C SER A 25 -0.61 16.27 -8.24
N ASP A 26 -0.58 17.19 -7.26
CA ASP A 26 -0.52 18.63 -7.52
C ASP A 26 0.89 19.18 -7.36
N GLY A 27 1.89 18.29 -7.25
CA GLY A 27 3.27 18.62 -7.00
C GLY A 27 3.69 18.48 -5.52
N THR A 28 2.74 18.33 -4.62
CA THR A 28 3.01 18.23 -3.18
C THR A 28 3.51 16.84 -2.78
N GLY A 29 2.86 15.80 -3.27
CA GLY A 29 3.21 14.42 -2.96
C GLY A 29 2.72 13.92 -1.61
N GLU A 30 3.08 12.69 -1.31
CA GLU A 30 2.76 12.02 -0.06
C GLU A 30 4.05 11.54 0.60
N SER A 31 4.11 11.64 1.93
CA SER A 31 5.27 11.19 2.71
C SER A 31 4.77 10.35 3.87
N SER A 32 5.04 9.06 3.82
CA SER A 32 4.66 8.07 4.84
C SER A 32 3.19 8.18 5.25
N VAL A 33 2.31 8.35 4.26
CA VAL A 33 0.87 8.45 4.49
C VAL A 33 0.30 7.04 4.68
N LYS A 34 -0.35 6.81 5.81
CA LYS A 34 -0.95 5.52 6.12
C LYS A 34 -2.10 5.24 5.14
N LYS A 35 -2.00 4.14 4.40
CA LYS A 35 -3.02 3.72 3.42
C LYS A 35 -3.80 2.51 3.88
N VAL A 36 -3.16 1.57 4.54
CA VAL A 36 -3.82 0.41 5.13
C VAL A 36 -3.72 0.56 6.64
N ASP A 37 -4.87 0.76 7.28
CA ASP A 37 -4.99 0.78 8.73
C ASP A 37 -5.64 -0.54 9.14
N VAL A 38 -4.87 -1.43 9.75
CA VAL A 38 -5.37 -2.77 10.09
C VAL A 38 -6.52 -2.73 11.08
N ASP A 39 -6.61 -1.66 11.88
CA ASP A 39 -7.72 -1.51 12.84
C ASP A 39 -9.06 -1.28 12.15
N THR A 40 -9.06 -0.84 10.88
CA THR A 40 -10.28 -0.63 10.10
C THR A 40 -10.73 -1.87 9.33
N LEU A 41 -9.88 -2.91 9.28
CA LEU A 41 -10.23 -4.16 8.62
C LEU A 41 -11.14 -4.99 9.53
N THR A 42 -12.01 -5.80 8.91
CA THR A 42 -12.97 -6.60 9.70
C THR A 42 -12.26 -7.61 10.57
N ASP A 43 -12.79 -7.83 11.75
CA ASP A 43 -12.32 -8.85 12.68
C ASP A 43 -12.61 -10.25 12.15
N ASN A 44 -11.91 -11.24 12.69
CA ASN A 44 -12.17 -12.63 12.37
C ASN A 44 -13.57 -13.01 12.86
N SER A 45 -14.43 -13.48 11.96
CA SER A 45 -15.82 -13.78 12.27
C SER A 45 -15.98 -14.98 13.21
N HIS A 46 -14.97 -15.84 13.31
CA HIS A 46 -15.01 -17.03 14.14
C HIS A 46 -14.45 -16.78 15.55
N THR A 47 -13.40 -15.98 15.66
CA THR A 47 -12.69 -15.76 16.94
C THR A 47 -12.92 -14.38 17.52
N GLY A 48 -13.36 -13.41 16.72
CA GLY A 48 -13.47 -12.02 17.10
C GLY A 48 -12.13 -11.30 17.20
N ALA A 49 -11.03 -11.93 16.78
CA ALA A 49 -9.71 -11.32 16.86
C ALA A 49 -9.55 -10.20 15.84
N GLU A 50 -8.91 -9.13 16.27
CA GLU A 50 -8.58 -7.99 15.39
C GLU A 50 -7.40 -8.34 14.49
N CYS A 51 -7.39 -7.77 13.28
CA CYS A 51 -6.26 -7.92 12.37
C CYS A 51 -5.05 -7.21 12.96
N ALA A 52 -3.96 -7.95 13.18
CA ALA A 52 -2.74 -7.41 13.76
C ALA A 52 -1.77 -6.89 12.71
N ARG A 53 -1.69 -7.55 11.57
CA ARG A 53 -0.81 -7.17 10.46
C ARG A 53 -1.29 -7.85 9.19
N VAL A 54 -0.69 -7.46 8.06
CA VAL A 54 -1.01 -8.02 6.75
C VAL A 54 0.26 -8.41 6.02
N HIS A 55 0.13 -9.42 5.14
CA HIS A 55 1.15 -9.74 4.14
C HIS A 55 0.64 -9.24 2.79
N ILE A 56 1.49 -8.66 1.98
CA ILE A 56 1.14 -8.24 0.63
C ILE A 56 1.26 -9.47 -0.28
N THR A 57 0.14 -9.96 -0.79
CA THR A 57 0.11 -11.16 -1.61
C THR A 57 0.08 -10.88 -3.09
N GLN A 58 -0.56 -9.78 -3.50
CA GLN A 58 -0.57 -9.34 -4.89
C GLN A 58 -0.62 -7.82 -4.96
N VAL A 59 0.00 -7.27 -5.99
CA VAL A 59 -0.01 -5.83 -6.28
C VAL A 59 -0.30 -5.64 -7.76
N TRP A 60 -1.31 -4.85 -8.08
CA TRP A 60 -1.55 -4.33 -9.42
C TRP A 60 -1.27 -2.83 -9.37
N TYR A 61 -0.47 -2.33 -10.29
CA TYR A 61 -0.14 -0.91 -10.29
C TYR A 61 -0.06 -0.34 -11.69
N ALA A 62 -0.43 0.95 -11.78
CA ALA A 62 -0.21 1.78 -12.95
C ALA A 62 0.23 3.15 -12.43
N ILE A 63 1.44 3.56 -12.77
CA ILE A 63 2.07 4.76 -12.23
C ILE A 63 2.61 5.57 -13.40
N SER A 64 2.39 6.88 -13.36
CA SER A 64 2.86 7.80 -14.38
C SER A 64 3.72 8.88 -13.75
N GLY A 65 5.00 8.91 -14.09
CA GLY A 65 5.91 10.01 -13.79
C GLY A 65 6.53 10.01 -12.41
N MET A 66 6.20 9.05 -11.54
CA MET A 66 6.71 9.04 -10.18
C MET A 66 7.16 7.65 -9.74
N ARG A 67 7.86 7.58 -8.62
CA ARG A 67 8.12 6.34 -7.90
C ARG A 67 7.24 6.30 -6.66
N VAL A 68 6.66 5.15 -6.38
CA VAL A 68 5.83 4.93 -5.20
C VAL A 68 6.47 3.86 -4.33
N ASP A 69 6.76 4.22 -3.09
CA ASP A 69 7.30 3.29 -2.10
C ASP A 69 6.17 2.88 -1.16
N LEU A 70 5.88 1.58 -1.10
CA LEU A 70 5.04 1.02 -0.06
C LEU A 70 5.90 0.67 1.13
N GLU A 71 5.48 1.06 2.32
CA GLU A 71 6.29 0.97 3.53
C GLU A 71 5.51 0.28 4.64
N TRP A 72 6.21 -0.56 5.40
CA TRP A 72 5.70 -1.05 6.67
C TRP A 72 5.84 0.06 7.71
N ASN A 73 4.71 0.46 8.31
CA ASN A 73 4.70 1.56 9.26
C ASN A 73 5.31 1.13 10.60
N ALA A 74 6.24 1.92 11.11
CA ALA A 74 6.95 1.64 12.35
C ALA A 74 7.61 2.93 12.84
N SER A 75 8.36 2.86 13.93
CA SER A 75 9.16 3.99 14.40
C SER A 75 10.15 4.44 13.33
N SER A 76 10.69 3.48 12.59
CA SER A 76 11.48 3.72 11.38
C SER A 76 10.89 2.83 10.28
N ASN A 77 10.21 3.44 9.33
CA ASN A 77 9.51 2.70 8.29
C ASN A 77 10.47 1.87 7.45
N VAL A 78 10.03 0.67 7.07
CA VAL A 78 10.80 -0.25 6.24
C VAL A 78 10.12 -0.39 4.89
N LYS A 79 10.89 -0.28 3.81
CA LYS A 79 10.34 -0.41 2.46
C LYS A 79 9.84 -1.83 2.22
N ALA A 80 8.56 -1.94 1.86
CA ALA A 80 7.95 -3.21 1.49
C ALA A 80 8.12 -3.46 0.00
N LEU A 81 7.77 -2.48 -0.82
CA LEU A 81 7.85 -2.54 -2.28
C LEU A 81 8.16 -1.16 -2.83
N ILE A 82 8.95 -1.12 -3.90
CA ILE A 82 9.24 0.09 -4.65
C ILE A 82 8.67 -0.09 -6.04
N LEU A 83 7.72 0.76 -6.41
CA LEU A 83 6.99 0.66 -7.67
C LEU A 83 7.27 1.88 -8.54
N GLY A 84 7.41 1.65 -9.84
CA GLY A 84 7.61 2.73 -10.80
C GLY A 84 9.08 3.07 -11.02
N ALA A 85 9.35 3.83 -12.06
CA ALA A 85 10.71 4.14 -12.49
C ALA A 85 11.28 5.39 -11.83
N GLY A 86 10.42 6.30 -11.36
CA GLY A 86 10.85 7.59 -10.83
C GLY A 86 11.39 8.54 -11.88
N VAL A 87 11.13 8.28 -13.14
CA VAL A 87 11.54 9.11 -14.26
C VAL A 87 10.33 9.85 -14.79
N ALA A 88 10.43 11.15 -14.94
CA ALA A 88 9.34 11.97 -15.44
C ALA A 88 8.83 11.47 -16.80
N LEU A 89 7.51 11.45 -16.97
CA LEU A 89 6.80 11.07 -18.19
C LEU A 89 6.91 9.58 -18.56
N GLU A 90 7.54 8.76 -17.73
CA GLU A 90 7.63 7.32 -17.97
C GLU A 90 6.47 6.61 -17.27
N PRO A 91 5.46 6.12 -18.01
CA PRO A 91 4.42 5.31 -17.40
C PRO A 91 4.95 3.89 -17.12
N THR A 92 4.58 3.36 -15.96
CA THR A 92 4.88 1.97 -15.60
C THR A 92 3.62 1.30 -15.10
N ASN A 93 3.46 0.03 -15.43
CA ASN A 93 2.37 -0.76 -14.89
C ASN A 93 2.82 -2.20 -14.75
N GLY A 94 2.12 -2.95 -13.93
CA GLY A 94 2.43 -4.35 -13.77
C GLY A 94 1.59 -5.01 -12.70
N HIS A 95 1.87 -6.30 -12.55
CA HIS A 95 1.23 -7.13 -11.55
C HIS A 95 2.28 -8.03 -10.92
N PHE A 96 2.39 -7.99 -9.61
CA PHE A 96 3.22 -8.93 -8.84
C PHE A 96 2.31 -9.90 -8.09
N ASP A 97 2.62 -11.19 -8.21
CA ASP A 97 1.92 -12.25 -7.49
C ASP A 97 2.93 -12.96 -6.58
N PHE A 98 2.75 -12.78 -5.28
CA PHE A 98 3.65 -13.34 -4.26
C PHE A 98 3.04 -14.53 -3.54
N ARG A 99 1.92 -15.07 -4.02
CA ARG A 99 1.18 -16.12 -3.33
C ARG A 99 1.94 -17.43 -3.22
N SER A 100 2.87 -17.69 -4.16
CA SER A 100 3.65 -18.92 -4.15
C SER A 100 4.51 -19.09 -2.89
N PHE A 101 4.83 -17.99 -2.20
CA PHE A 101 5.58 -18.05 -0.94
C PHE A 101 4.85 -17.34 0.21
N GLY A 102 3.54 -17.17 0.10
CA GLY A 102 2.70 -16.65 1.17
C GLY A 102 2.62 -15.14 1.30
N GLY A 103 3.21 -14.40 0.35
CA GLY A 103 3.20 -12.95 0.35
C GLY A 103 4.43 -12.34 1.01
N ILE A 104 4.53 -11.02 0.93
CA ILE A 104 5.60 -10.25 1.55
C ILE A 104 5.23 -9.96 2.99
N LYS A 105 6.06 -10.41 3.93
CA LYS A 105 5.83 -10.24 5.36
C LYS A 105 6.26 -8.86 5.81
N ASN A 106 5.60 -8.37 6.85
CA ASN A 106 6.03 -7.17 7.54
C ASN A 106 7.31 -7.46 8.33
N ASN A 107 8.42 -6.90 7.89
CA ASN A 107 9.73 -7.08 8.52
C ASN A 107 10.19 -5.83 9.27
N ALA A 108 9.27 -4.92 9.57
CA ALA A 108 9.60 -3.74 10.37
C ALA A 108 9.91 -4.13 11.82
N GLY A 109 10.65 -3.28 12.49
CA GLY A 109 11.08 -3.52 13.85
C GLY A 109 10.24 -2.77 14.88
N SER A 110 10.92 -2.02 15.74
CA SER A 110 10.31 -1.30 16.85
C SER A 110 9.23 -0.33 16.39
N GLY A 111 8.12 -0.28 17.13
CA GLY A 111 7.00 0.61 16.83
C GLY A 111 6.07 0.13 15.72
N ILE A 112 6.19 -1.14 15.33
CA ILE A 112 5.33 -1.76 14.32
C ILE A 112 3.87 -1.76 14.79
N ASP A 113 2.97 -1.30 13.91
CA ASP A 113 1.53 -1.30 14.18
C ASP A 113 0.75 -2.16 13.17
N GLY A 114 1.44 -2.78 12.23
CA GLY A 114 0.84 -3.61 11.20
C GLY A 114 0.34 -2.87 9.97
N ASP A 115 0.36 -1.55 9.98
CA ASP A 115 -0.17 -0.72 8.91
C ASP A 115 0.80 -0.58 7.75
N VAL A 116 0.26 -0.24 6.58
CA VAL A 116 1.04 0.05 5.37
C VAL A 116 0.91 1.53 5.04
N ALA A 117 2.05 2.19 4.90
CA ALA A 117 2.15 3.58 4.50
C ALA A 117 2.69 3.70 3.08
N LEU A 118 2.59 4.88 2.51
CA LEU A 118 2.99 5.14 1.13
C LEU A 118 3.71 6.47 1.04
N THR A 119 4.80 6.49 0.27
CA THR A 119 5.56 7.69 -0.04
C THR A 119 5.71 7.83 -1.54
N THR A 120 5.44 9.01 -2.10
CA THR A 120 5.69 9.30 -3.50
C THR A 120 6.99 10.07 -3.65
N LEU A 121 7.75 9.77 -4.70
CA LEU A 121 9.05 10.38 -4.98
C LEU A 121 9.13 10.80 -6.45
N HIS A 122 9.88 11.86 -6.71
CA HIS A 122 10.10 12.37 -8.06
C HIS A 122 8.82 12.77 -8.79
N HIS A 123 7.76 13.05 -8.04
CA HIS A 123 6.47 13.44 -8.58
C HIS A 123 6.48 14.90 -9.02
N THR A 124 5.68 15.19 -10.04
CA THR A 124 5.35 16.55 -10.47
C THR A 124 3.84 16.67 -10.62
N SER A 125 3.37 17.89 -10.85
CA SER A 125 1.92 18.11 -11.03
C SER A 125 1.38 17.26 -12.18
N ASN A 126 0.23 16.64 -11.96
CA ASN A 126 -0.48 15.72 -12.87
C ASN A 126 0.11 14.31 -12.97
N ASP A 127 1.19 14.00 -12.29
CA ASP A 127 1.60 12.61 -12.14
C ASP A 127 0.54 11.86 -11.34
N ALA A 128 0.37 10.59 -11.61
CA ALA A 128 -0.73 9.82 -11.01
C ALA A 128 -0.34 8.37 -10.75
N TYR A 129 -1.02 7.75 -9.80
CA TYR A 129 -0.93 6.31 -9.62
C TYR A 129 -2.29 5.70 -9.35
N THR A 130 -2.43 4.44 -9.71
CA THR A 130 -3.49 3.55 -9.24
C THR A 130 -2.81 2.29 -8.73
N ILE A 131 -3.06 1.94 -7.48
CA ILE A 131 -2.46 0.78 -6.86
C ILE A 131 -3.56 -0.04 -6.21
N ILE A 132 -3.59 -1.34 -6.48
CA ILE A 132 -4.51 -2.28 -5.85
C ILE A 132 -3.67 -3.32 -5.12
N LEU A 133 -3.95 -3.49 -3.82
CA LEU A 133 -3.25 -4.45 -2.98
C LEU A 133 -4.19 -5.56 -2.57
N GLU A 134 -3.75 -6.81 -2.72
CA GLU A 134 -4.37 -7.94 -2.07
C GLU A 134 -3.54 -8.28 -0.84
N LEU A 135 -4.21 -8.31 0.31
CA LEU A 135 -3.58 -8.43 1.60
C LEU A 135 -4.09 -9.68 2.30
N LYS A 136 -3.17 -10.46 2.86
CA LYS A 136 -3.52 -11.59 3.71
C LYS A 136 -3.45 -11.14 5.16
N LYS A 137 -4.54 -11.30 5.90
CA LYS A 137 -4.61 -10.87 7.30
C LYS A 137 -3.94 -11.88 8.22
N THR A 138 -3.31 -11.36 9.29
CA THR A 138 -2.81 -12.13 10.43
C THR A 138 -3.44 -11.56 11.69
N TYR A 139 -3.84 -12.43 12.58
CA TYR A 139 -4.52 -12.09 13.82
C TYR A 139 -3.67 -12.31 15.06
#